data_e8863ca4b61c14b27ad88848e5c070e0
#
_entry.id   e8863ca4b61c14b27ad88848e5c070e0
#
_cell.length_a   1.000
_cell.length_b   1.000
_cell.length_c   1.000
_cell.angle_alpha   90.00
_cell.angle_beta   90.00
_cell.angle_gamma   90.00
#
_symmetry.space_group_name_H-M   'P 1'
#
loop_
_entity.id
_entity.type
_entity.pdbx_description
1 polymer ?
#
loop_
_entity_poly.entity_id
_entity_poly.type
_entity_poly.pdbx_seq_one_letter_code
_entity_poly.pdbx_strand_id
1 'polypeptide(L)'
;MGFTITPRELKDRLDKGDHIFILDVREPWEYSLAKIEGAVLIPLGNLPQSLDQLDRNVEIVAHCHHGMRSADAAGFLLQQGFTKVKNLVGGIDAWSVHIDPTVPRYR
;
A
#
# COMPACT_ATOMS: atom_id res chain seq x y z
N MET A 1 -5.96 -0.42 16.07
CA MET A 1 -6.76 0.69 15.66
C MET A 1 -6.92 0.74 14.16
N GLY A 2 -7.63 1.70 13.66
CA GLY A 2 -8.10 1.78 12.30
C GLY A 2 -7.09 2.12 11.23
N PHE A 3 -5.79 2.17 11.51
CA PHE A 3 -4.80 2.60 10.52
C PHE A 3 -3.98 1.47 9.93
N THR A 4 -4.31 0.23 10.26
CA THR A 4 -3.61 -0.92 9.70
C THR A 4 -4.60 -1.92 9.13
N ILE A 5 -4.13 -2.71 8.17
CA ILE A 5 -4.90 -3.79 7.58
C ILE A 5 -3.94 -4.97 7.36
N THR A 6 -4.40 -6.17 7.65
CA THR A 6 -3.59 -7.36 7.42
C THR A 6 -3.68 -7.79 5.96
N PRO A 7 -2.73 -8.59 5.46
CA PRO A 7 -2.84 -9.14 4.11
C PRO A 7 -4.15 -9.90 3.88
N ARG A 8 -4.57 -10.71 4.86
CA ARG A 8 -5.81 -11.47 4.73
C ARG A 8 -7.03 -10.54 4.65
N GLU A 9 -7.08 -9.53 5.50
CA GLU A 9 -8.17 -8.55 5.45
C GLU A 9 -8.23 -7.84 4.11
N LEU A 10 -7.07 -7.42 3.58
CA LEU A 10 -7.03 -6.76 2.28
C LEU A 10 -7.50 -7.70 1.18
N LYS A 11 -7.01 -8.95 1.18
CA LYS A 11 -7.42 -9.94 0.17
C LYS A 11 -8.92 -10.14 0.21
N ASP A 12 -9.50 -10.31 1.40
CA ASP A 12 -10.93 -10.53 1.54
C ASP A 12 -11.74 -9.33 1.02
N ARG A 13 -11.26 -8.12 1.28
CA ARG A 13 -11.90 -6.89 0.80
C ARG A 13 -11.85 -6.79 -0.72
N LEU A 14 -10.70 -7.09 -1.31
CA LEU A 14 -10.55 -7.08 -2.76
C LEU A 14 -11.42 -8.14 -3.43
N ASP A 15 -11.50 -9.32 -2.82
CA ASP A 15 -12.32 -10.41 -3.35
C ASP A 15 -13.81 -10.07 -3.33
N LYS A 16 -14.24 -9.27 -2.35
CA LYS A 16 -15.64 -8.80 -2.30
C LYS A 16 -15.94 -7.72 -3.33
N GLY A 17 -14.91 -7.20 -4.00
CA GLY A 17 -15.08 -6.13 -4.97
C GLY A 17 -15.05 -4.73 -4.38
N ASP A 18 -14.56 -4.56 -3.15
CA ASP A 18 -14.40 -3.24 -2.56
C ASP A 18 -13.41 -2.41 -3.37
N HIS A 19 -13.72 -1.12 -3.55
CA HIS A 19 -12.87 -0.22 -4.29
C HIS A 19 -11.78 0.33 -3.38
N ILE A 20 -10.57 -0.20 -3.53
CA ILE A 20 -9.41 0.19 -2.74
C ILE A 20 -8.28 0.58 -3.67
N PHE A 21 -7.67 1.74 -3.42
CA PHE A 21 -6.48 2.18 -4.13
C PHE A 21 -5.27 1.65 -3.38
N ILE A 22 -4.50 0.77 -4.02
CA ILE A 22 -3.30 0.20 -3.42
C ILE A 22 -2.12 1.09 -3.81
N LEU A 23 -1.54 1.75 -2.83
CA LEU A 23 -0.46 2.72 -3.03
C LEU A 23 0.87 2.07 -2.66
N ASP A 24 1.74 1.92 -3.65
CA ASP A 24 3.09 1.37 -3.46
C ASP A 24 4.07 2.53 -3.32
N VAL A 25 4.68 2.65 -2.15
CA VAL A 25 5.60 3.79 -1.87
C VAL A 25 7.07 3.37 -1.91
N ARG A 26 7.35 2.23 -2.54
CA ARG A 26 8.71 1.72 -2.71
C ARG A 26 9.43 2.45 -3.84
N GLU A 27 10.65 2.03 -4.12
CA GLU A 27 11.43 2.55 -5.22
C GLU A 27 11.10 1.83 -6.54
N PRO A 28 11.35 2.47 -7.69
CA PRO A 28 11.05 1.82 -8.98
C PRO A 28 11.72 0.46 -9.18
N TRP A 29 12.96 0.29 -8.68
CA TRP A 29 13.63 -1.00 -8.84
C TRP A 29 12.92 -2.12 -8.06
N GLU A 30 12.34 -1.78 -6.91
CA GLU A 30 11.57 -2.76 -6.14
C GLU A 30 10.28 -3.14 -6.89
N TYR A 31 9.61 -2.15 -7.44
CA TYR A 31 8.38 -2.37 -8.21
C TYR A 31 8.65 -3.27 -9.43
N SER A 32 9.81 -3.12 -10.05
CA SER A 32 10.19 -3.97 -11.18
C SER A 32 10.42 -5.42 -10.77
N LEU A 33 10.89 -5.65 -9.54
CA LEU A 33 11.16 -7.00 -9.03
C LEU A 33 9.88 -7.73 -8.66
N ALA A 34 8.98 -7.03 -7.99
CA ALA A 34 7.78 -7.65 -7.43
C ALA A 34 6.75 -6.57 -7.18
N LYS A 35 5.47 -6.87 -7.43
CA LYS A 35 4.40 -5.91 -7.17
C LYS A 35 3.12 -6.65 -6.84
N ILE A 36 2.25 -5.98 -6.09
CA ILE A 36 0.89 -6.44 -5.86
C ILE A 36 0.06 -6.01 -7.06
N GLU A 37 -0.70 -6.93 -7.61
CA GLU A 37 -1.54 -6.63 -8.78
C GLU A 37 -2.49 -5.48 -8.47
N GLY A 38 -2.53 -4.50 -9.37
CA GLY A 38 -3.39 -3.32 -9.22
C GLY A 38 -2.77 -2.18 -8.43
N ALA A 39 -1.57 -2.37 -7.86
CA ALA A 39 -0.91 -1.31 -7.10
C ALA A 39 -0.37 -0.23 -8.04
N VAL A 40 -0.42 1.01 -7.57
CA VAL A 40 0.12 2.17 -8.28
C VAL A 40 1.34 2.67 -7.53
N LEU A 41 2.45 2.82 -8.23
CA LEU A 41 3.72 3.25 -7.63
C LEU A 41 3.79 4.77 -7.54
N ILE A 42 3.93 5.27 -6.32
CA ILE A 42 4.33 6.65 -6.05
C ILE A 42 5.37 6.56 -4.94
N PRO A 43 6.66 6.63 -5.28
CA PRO A 43 7.70 6.50 -4.25
C PRO A 43 7.51 7.51 -3.12
N LEU A 44 7.87 7.11 -1.91
CA LEU A 44 7.65 7.94 -0.73
C LEU A 44 8.19 9.36 -0.91
N GLY A 45 9.38 9.49 -1.51
CA GLY A 45 9.98 10.80 -1.74
C GLY A 45 9.22 11.69 -2.70
N ASN A 46 8.36 11.10 -3.54
CA ASN A 46 7.57 11.85 -4.52
C ASN A 46 6.15 12.13 -4.02
N LEU A 47 5.77 11.56 -2.89
CA LEU A 47 4.39 11.63 -2.42
C LEU A 47 3.91 13.06 -2.17
N PRO A 48 4.72 13.96 -1.57
CA PRO A 48 4.24 15.33 -1.34
C PRO A 48 3.85 16.07 -2.60
N GLN A 49 4.50 15.78 -3.74
CA GLN A 49 4.20 16.44 -5.01
C GLN A 49 3.10 15.73 -5.80
N SER A 50 2.58 14.62 -5.28
CA SER A 50 1.68 13.74 -6.04
C SER A 50 0.29 13.64 -5.41
N LEU A 51 -0.03 14.49 -4.45
CA LEU A 51 -1.30 14.39 -3.72
C LEU A 51 -2.52 14.55 -4.61
N ASP A 52 -2.40 15.35 -5.68
CA ASP A 52 -3.50 15.56 -6.61
C ASP A 52 -3.79 14.32 -7.49
N GLN A 53 -2.91 13.33 -7.48
CA GLN A 53 -3.16 12.05 -8.15
C GLN A 53 -4.01 11.10 -7.31
N LEU A 54 -4.29 11.46 -6.05
CA LEU A 54 -5.02 10.60 -5.12
C LEU A 54 -6.41 11.16 -4.88
N ASP A 55 -7.40 10.26 -4.78
CA ASP A 55 -8.78 10.63 -4.52
C ASP A 55 -9.04 10.49 -3.01
N ARG A 56 -9.42 11.60 -2.37
CA ARG A 56 -9.68 11.63 -0.93
C ARG A 56 -10.91 10.81 -0.52
N ASN A 57 -11.77 10.49 -1.48
CA ASN A 57 -13.00 9.75 -1.22
C ASN A 57 -12.84 8.24 -1.37
N VAL A 58 -11.68 7.78 -1.84
CA VAL A 58 -11.38 6.37 -2.05
C VAL A 58 -10.49 5.89 -0.92
N GLU A 59 -10.77 4.68 -0.43
CA GLU A 59 -9.90 4.07 0.58
C GLU A 59 -8.53 3.76 -0.02
N ILE A 60 -7.47 4.14 0.69
CA ILE A 60 -6.09 3.93 0.26
C ILE A 60 -5.43 2.96 1.22
N VAL A 61 -4.81 1.93 0.67
CA VAL A 61 -3.94 1.04 1.44
C VAL A 61 -2.52 1.23 0.94
N ALA A 62 -1.68 1.80 1.79
CA ALA A 62 -0.28 2.01 1.47
C ALA A 62 0.54 0.78 1.84
N HIS A 63 1.50 0.42 1.00
CA HIS A 63 2.42 -0.66 1.32
C HIS A 63 3.84 -0.34 0.88
N CYS A 64 4.79 -1.01 1.51
CA CYS A 64 6.18 -1.02 1.11
C CYS A 64 6.72 -2.44 1.26
N HIS A 65 8.02 -2.61 1.52
CA HIS A 65 8.59 -3.95 1.64
C HIS A 65 8.08 -4.66 2.90
N HIS A 66 8.23 -4.00 4.08
CA HIS A 66 7.83 -4.59 5.36
C HIS A 66 6.84 -3.75 6.18
N GLY A 67 6.55 -2.52 5.76
CA GLY A 67 5.53 -1.70 6.42
C GLY A 67 6.03 -0.40 7.05
N MET A 68 7.33 -0.13 7.08
CA MET A 68 7.85 1.08 7.74
C MET A 68 7.69 2.34 6.89
N ARG A 69 8.12 2.27 5.63
CA ARG A 69 7.97 3.43 4.73
C ARG A 69 6.50 3.75 4.49
N SER A 70 5.67 2.72 4.39
CA SER A 70 4.23 2.92 4.17
C SER A 70 3.53 3.42 5.42
N ALA A 71 4.03 3.11 6.61
CA ALA A 71 3.51 3.72 7.82
C ALA A 71 3.74 5.24 7.80
N ASP A 72 4.94 5.67 7.36
CA ASP A 72 5.24 7.09 7.20
C ASP A 72 4.33 7.73 6.16
N ALA A 73 4.12 7.05 5.04
CA ALA A 73 3.23 7.53 3.98
C ALA A 73 1.81 7.70 4.49
N ALA A 74 1.29 6.70 5.20
CA ALA A 74 -0.06 6.76 5.74
C ALA A 74 -0.20 7.92 6.73
N GLY A 75 0.77 8.10 7.62
CA GLY A 75 0.78 9.22 8.56
C GLY A 75 0.78 10.57 7.86
N PHE A 76 1.60 10.69 6.82
CA PHE A 76 1.64 11.92 6.03
C PHE A 76 0.30 12.22 5.37
N LEU A 77 -0.32 11.21 4.75
CA LEU A 77 -1.61 11.39 4.10
C LEU A 77 -2.69 11.79 5.10
N LEU A 78 -2.69 11.19 6.28
CA LEU A 78 -3.65 11.56 7.32
C LEU A 78 -3.47 13.02 7.72
N GLN A 79 -2.22 13.50 7.85
CA GLN A 79 -1.94 14.90 8.13
C GLN A 79 -2.42 15.82 7.02
N GLN A 80 -2.45 15.33 5.79
CA GLN A 80 -2.90 16.10 4.63
C GLN A 80 -4.43 16.06 4.45
N GLY A 81 -5.15 15.47 5.40
CA GLY A 81 -6.60 15.48 5.38
C GLY A 81 -7.24 14.26 4.72
N PHE A 82 -6.46 13.27 4.31
CA PHE A 82 -7.02 12.00 3.87
C PHE A 82 -7.51 11.24 5.07
N THR A 83 -8.72 10.68 5.01
CA THR A 83 -9.35 10.03 6.18
C THR A 83 -9.45 8.51 6.03
N LYS A 84 -9.29 7.98 4.82
CA LYS A 84 -9.50 6.55 4.56
C LYS A 84 -8.18 5.93 4.15
N VAL A 85 -7.21 5.94 5.05
CA VAL A 85 -5.85 5.45 4.76
C VAL A 85 -5.47 4.39 5.77
N LYS A 86 -4.94 3.27 5.26
CA LYS A 86 -4.42 2.19 6.09
C LYS A 86 -3.04 1.77 5.60
N ASN A 87 -2.26 1.20 6.51
CA ASN A 87 -0.95 0.63 6.22
C ASN A 87 -1.06 -0.88 6.20
N LEU A 88 -0.56 -1.52 5.13
CA LEU A 88 -0.55 -2.99 5.02
C LEU A 88 0.51 -3.57 5.95
N VAL A 89 0.07 -4.33 6.94
CA VAL A 89 0.96 -4.94 7.93
C VAL A 89 1.89 -5.93 7.23
N GLY A 90 3.19 -5.76 7.47
CA GLY A 90 4.21 -6.65 6.88
C GLY A 90 4.51 -6.39 5.41
N GLY A 91 3.80 -5.47 4.77
CA GLY A 91 4.07 -5.04 3.41
C GLY A 91 3.94 -6.13 2.36
N ILE A 92 4.62 -5.93 1.23
CA ILE A 92 4.58 -6.90 0.13
C ILE A 92 5.23 -8.22 0.51
N ASP A 93 6.18 -8.22 1.45
CA ASP A 93 6.78 -9.47 1.90
C ASP A 93 5.74 -10.37 2.55
N ALA A 94 4.93 -9.83 3.46
CA ALA A 94 3.86 -10.60 4.10
C ALA A 94 2.78 -11.01 3.08
N TRP A 95 2.49 -10.14 2.12
CA TRP A 95 1.56 -10.47 1.04
C TRP A 95 2.04 -11.70 0.27
N SER A 96 3.32 -11.73 -0.08
CA SER A 96 3.91 -12.88 -0.79
C SER A 96 3.81 -14.16 0.03
N VAL A 97 4.12 -14.07 1.33
CA VAL A 97 4.14 -15.25 2.20
C VAL A 97 2.73 -15.80 2.43
N HIS A 98 1.76 -14.93 2.67
CA HIS A 98 0.44 -15.34 3.16
C HIS A 98 -0.64 -15.37 2.10
N ILE A 99 -0.51 -14.61 1.01
CA ILE A 99 -1.59 -14.43 0.04
C ILE A 99 -1.20 -14.95 -1.33
N ASP A 100 -0.08 -14.47 -1.89
CA ASP A 100 0.27 -14.75 -3.28
C ASP A 100 1.74 -15.15 -3.40
N PRO A 101 2.04 -16.46 -3.28
CA PRO A 101 3.43 -16.92 -3.33
C PRO A 101 4.08 -16.74 -4.71
N THR A 102 3.32 -16.35 -5.75
CA THR A 102 3.92 -16.05 -7.04
C THR A 102 4.60 -14.67 -7.05
N VAL A 103 4.31 -13.82 -6.07
CA VAL A 103 5.01 -12.54 -5.92
C VAL A 103 6.40 -12.82 -5.37
N PRO A 104 7.48 -12.47 -6.10
CA PRO A 104 8.84 -12.77 -5.62
C PRO A 104 9.15 -12.04 -4.30
N ARG A 105 9.89 -12.73 -3.45
CA ARG A 105 10.44 -12.11 -2.24
C ARG A 105 11.83 -11.59 -2.54
N TYR A 106 12.18 -10.48 -1.91
CA TYR A 106 13.51 -9.88 -2.07
C TYR A 106 13.97 -9.29 -0.74
N ARG A 107 15.23 -8.90 -0.68
CA ARG A 107 15.84 -8.40 0.55
C ARG A 107 16.20 -6.95 0.44
#